data_a3df94598732a57695a55b6c66516083
#
_entry.id   a3df94598732a57695a55b6c66516083
#
_cell.length_a   1.000
_cell.length_b   1.000
_cell.length_c   1.000
_cell.angle_alpha   90.00
_cell.angle_beta   90.00
_cell.angle_gamma   90.00
#
_symmetry.space_group_name_H-M   'P 1'
#
loop_
_entity.id
_entity.type
_entity.pdbx_description
1 polymer ?
#
loop_
_entity_poly.entity_id
_entity_poly.type
_entity_poly.pdbx_seq_one_letter_code
_entity_poly.pdbx_strand_id
1 'polypeptide(L)'
;MTQPKISFLAFFLLWAELQNWKVPQFHVSVCEFLQEFYLVVGAIALLMLPRGHSKSTILDIFNAWVIYCWPETQILHQGTTDSDAYKCSSGTRDVLARHPLCINNPNVQIKKGETERWFVKGTKDVRYGTMLAKGILSGVTGHRAHFIQNDDVETPKTTGTPEAREKLPSRLSEQTHIAIPGAKKLWVGTPHTYDSIYEGIKKLSRVRSLILKMFEHEKRIEDGKINQKVMLDFEPIHVFTGIGKGSKYLLKDKGYICNKKNKHWEVILLEKHNLVDFYSESLWPERFTAEEMAGRREECRTLNEWDSQYQMHAKPVGDVRLNPDKLIPYAVE
;
A
#
# COMPACT_ATOMS: atom_id res chain seq x y z
N MET A 1 -21.96 10.61 12.58
CA MET A 1 -21.64 9.25 13.10
C MET A 1 -21.57 9.30 14.62
N THR A 2 -22.02 8.24 15.30
CA THR A 2 -21.75 8.06 16.72
C THR A 2 -20.26 7.76 16.94
N GLN A 3 -19.75 8.12 18.11
CA GLN A 3 -18.35 7.78 18.49
C GLN A 3 -18.13 6.27 18.44
N PRO A 4 -16.94 5.80 18.06
CA PRO A 4 -16.63 4.38 18.05
C PRO A 4 -16.66 3.81 19.47
N LYS A 5 -17.09 2.56 19.61
CA LYS A 5 -17.14 1.84 20.90
C LYS A 5 -15.75 1.61 21.51
N ILE A 6 -14.76 1.53 20.66
CA ILE A 6 -13.35 1.33 20.98
C ILE A 6 -12.50 1.95 19.86
N SER A 7 -11.29 2.42 20.14
CA SER A 7 -10.38 2.87 19.10
C SER A 7 -9.96 1.72 18.19
N PHE A 8 -9.66 2.03 16.92
CA PHE A 8 -9.20 0.99 16.00
C PHE A 8 -7.86 0.41 16.45
N LEU A 9 -6.96 1.24 16.99
CA LEU A 9 -5.69 0.76 17.54
C LEU A 9 -5.92 -0.28 18.66
N ALA A 10 -6.80 0.01 19.63
CA ALA A 10 -7.06 -0.95 20.71
C ALA A 10 -7.70 -2.24 20.17
N PHE A 11 -8.61 -2.16 19.20
CA PHE A 11 -9.19 -3.33 18.55
C PHE A 11 -8.09 -4.13 17.80
N PHE A 12 -7.21 -3.46 17.08
CA PHE A 12 -6.09 -4.11 16.39
C PHE A 12 -5.12 -4.80 17.35
N LEU A 13 -4.78 -4.15 18.47
CA LEU A 13 -3.87 -4.71 19.48
C LEU A 13 -4.43 -5.98 20.14
N LEU A 14 -5.74 -6.02 20.45
CA LEU A 14 -6.41 -7.23 20.97
C LEU A 14 -6.34 -8.39 19.96
N TRP A 15 -6.47 -8.10 18.66
CA TRP A 15 -6.31 -9.12 17.63
C TRP A 15 -4.85 -9.57 17.50
N ALA A 16 -3.90 -8.63 17.51
CA ALA A 16 -2.48 -8.92 17.44
C ALA A 16 -2.00 -9.79 18.63
N GLU A 17 -2.51 -9.52 19.82
CA GLU A 17 -2.27 -10.35 21.01
C GLU A 17 -2.80 -11.78 20.84
N LEU A 18 -4.04 -11.94 20.36
CA LEU A 18 -4.64 -13.25 20.05
C LEU A 18 -3.80 -14.04 19.03
N GLN A 19 -3.16 -13.35 18.06
CA GLN A 19 -2.32 -13.96 17.04
C GLN A 19 -0.85 -14.08 17.47
N ASN A 20 -0.48 -13.61 18.66
CA ASN A 20 0.90 -13.56 19.15
C ASN A 20 1.84 -12.77 18.21
N TRP A 21 1.36 -11.63 17.66
CA TRP A 21 2.13 -10.78 16.77
C TRP A 21 2.91 -9.70 17.53
N LYS A 22 4.13 -9.43 17.08
CA LYS A 22 4.81 -8.18 17.41
C LYS A 22 4.27 -7.07 16.53
N VAL A 23 3.90 -5.95 17.14
CA VAL A 23 3.31 -4.81 16.43
C VAL A 23 4.38 -3.73 16.24
N PRO A 24 4.88 -3.52 15.02
CA PRO A 24 5.84 -2.46 14.73
C PRO A 24 5.14 -1.08 14.79
N GLN A 25 5.93 -0.03 15.05
CA GLN A 25 5.43 1.32 15.27
C GLN A 25 4.58 1.86 14.10
N PHE A 26 4.92 1.51 12.87
CA PHE A 26 4.16 1.98 11.72
C PHE A 26 2.71 1.42 11.68
N HIS A 27 2.45 0.24 12.26
CA HIS A 27 1.08 -0.27 12.40
C HIS A 27 0.23 0.65 13.27
N VAL A 28 0.83 1.24 14.32
CA VAL A 28 0.13 2.22 15.18
C VAL A 28 -0.29 3.43 14.36
N SER A 29 0.65 4.01 13.60
CA SER A 29 0.38 5.17 12.73
C SER A 29 -0.69 4.87 11.66
N VAL A 30 -0.68 3.65 11.09
CA VAL A 30 -1.70 3.21 10.13
C VAL A 30 -3.07 3.09 10.80
N CYS A 31 -3.13 2.51 12.01
CA CYS A 31 -4.40 2.39 12.74
C CYS A 31 -4.99 3.76 13.09
N GLU A 32 -4.18 4.68 13.55
CA GLU A 32 -4.61 6.06 13.86
C GLU A 32 -5.11 6.77 12.60
N PHE A 33 -4.35 6.70 11.52
CA PHE A 33 -4.74 7.28 10.22
C PHE A 33 -6.07 6.75 9.72
N LEU A 34 -6.27 5.43 9.73
CA LEU A 34 -7.51 4.79 9.27
C LEU A 34 -8.71 5.16 10.14
N GLN A 35 -8.52 5.23 11.45
CA GLN A 35 -9.58 5.69 12.37
C GLN A 35 -9.96 7.13 12.11
N GLU A 36 -8.99 8.03 12.06
CA GLU A 36 -9.24 9.46 11.80
C GLU A 36 -9.93 9.68 10.47
N PHE A 37 -9.48 9.00 9.43
CA PHE A 37 -10.13 9.01 8.12
C PHE A 37 -11.59 8.59 8.23
N TYR A 38 -11.85 7.46 8.89
CA TYR A 38 -13.20 6.87 8.92
C TYR A 38 -14.22 7.73 9.68
N LEU A 39 -13.78 8.52 10.64
CA LEU A 39 -14.65 9.39 11.43
C LEU A 39 -15.10 10.66 10.66
N VAL A 40 -14.48 10.98 9.55
CA VAL A 40 -14.85 12.15 8.72
C VAL A 40 -15.86 11.75 7.65
N VAL A 41 -16.98 12.45 7.59
CA VAL A 41 -18.05 12.22 6.59
C VAL A 41 -17.56 12.59 5.19
N GLY A 42 -17.76 11.71 4.22
CA GLY A 42 -17.38 11.95 2.83
C GLY A 42 -15.87 11.99 2.59
N ALA A 43 -15.06 11.51 3.55
CA ALA A 43 -13.62 11.53 3.43
C ALA A 43 -13.12 10.58 2.32
N ILE A 44 -12.02 10.98 1.69
CA ILE A 44 -11.24 10.16 0.78
C ILE A 44 -9.85 9.98 1.39
N ALA A 45 -9.34 8.76 1.43
CA ALA A 45 -8.00 8.46 1.93
C ALA A 45 -7.19 7.63 0.94
N LEU A 46 -5.89 7.83 0.97
CA LEU A 46 -4.89 7.03 0.26
C LEU A 46 -3.89 6.48 1.27
N LEU A 47 -3.79 5.17 1.35
CA LEU A 47 -2.80 4.45 2.15
C LEU A 47 -1.84 3.70 1.22
N MET A 48 -0.57 4.05 1.27
CA MET A 48 0.46 3.35 0.51
C MET A 48 1.52 2.81 1.46
N LEU A 49 1.76 1.50 1.39
CA LEU A 49 2.75 0.80 2.20
C LEU A 49 3.59 -0.10 1.29
N PRO A 50 4.86 -0.35 1.64
CA PRO A 50 5.71 -1.27 0.90
C PRO A 50 5.14 -2.68 0.83
N ARG A 51 5.56 -3.44 -0.15
CA ARG A 51 5.17 -4.83 -0.28
C ARG A 51 5.59 -5.63 0.97
N GLY A 52 4.70 -6.49 1.45
CA GLY A 52 4.94 -7.31 2.66
C GLY A 52 4.68 -6.60 4.00
N HIS A 53 4.15 -5.36 4.00
CA HIS A 53 3.82 -4.58 5.21
C HIS A 53 2.36 -4.73 5.66
N SER A 54 1.79 -5.91 5.47
CA SER A 54 0.50 -6.33 6.05
C SER A 54 -0.72 -5.50 5.64
N LYS A 55 -0.70 -4.81 4.48
CA LYS A 55 -1.82 -3.99 3.98
C LYS A 55 -3.17 -4.71 4.09
N SER A 56 -3.29 -5.86 3.43
CA SER A 56 -4.56 -6.62 3.38
C SER A 56 -4.99 -7.09 4.76
N THR A 57 -4.06 -7.57 5.60
CA THR A 57 -4.37 -7.98 6.97
C THR A 57 -4.91 -6.83 7.82
N ILE A 58 -4.33 -5.63 7.68
CA ILE A 58 -4.83 -4.44 8.38
C ILE A 58 -6.23 -4.09 7.89
N LEU A 59 -6.50 -4.21 6.58
CA LEU A 59 -7.84 -3.97 6.03
C LEU A 59 -8.87 -4.96 6.55
N ASP A 60 -8.53 -6.24 6.70
CA ASP A 60 -9.41 -7.26 7.26
C ASP A 60 -9.86 -6.87 8.68
N ILE A 61 -8.89 -6.48 9.51
CA ILE A 61 -9.15 -6.08 10.90
C ILE A 61 -9.91 -4.75 10.94
N PHE A 62 -9.58 -3.82 10.05
CA PHE A 62 -10.25 -2.52 9.95
C PHE A 62 -11.72 -2.67 9.55
N ASN A 63 -12.01 -3.53 8.58
CA ASN A 63 -13.39 -3.85 8.20
C ASN A 63 -14.18 -4.44 9.37
N ALA A 64 -13.58 -5.38 10.10
CA ALA A 64 -14.20 -5.99 11.27
C ALA A 64 -14.47 -4.95 12.37
N TRP A 65 -13.53 -4.03 12.62
CA TRP A 65 -13.72 -2.90 13.54
C TRP A 65 -14.86 -1.97 13.12
N VAL A 66 -14.92 -1.63 11.83
CA VAL A 66 -16.02 -0.80 11.28
C VAL A 66 -17.36 -1.49 11.51
N ILE A 67 -17.48 -2.77 11.21
CA ILE A 67 -18.71 -3.55 11.40
C ILE A 67 -19.03 -3.68 12.89
N TYR A 68 -18.02 -3.87 13.74
CA TYR A 68 -18.20 -3.93 15.19
C TYR A 68 -18.78 -2.63 15.76
N CYS A 69 -18.30 -1.49 15.31
CA CYS A 69 -18.76 -0.20 15.78
C CYS A 69 -20.10 0.22 15.14
N TRP A 70 -20.29 -0.09 13.85
CA TRP A 70 -21.45 0.34 13.05
C TRP A 70 -21.98 -0.82 12.18
N PRO A 71 -22.74 -1.77 12.74
CA PRO A 71 -23.19 -2.97 12.01
C PRO A 71 -24.08 -2.70 10.80
N GLU A 72 -24.65 -1.50 10.71
CA GLU A 72 -25.47 -1.06 9.57
C GLU A 72 -24.62 -0.63 8.37
N THR A 73 -23.27 -0.54 8.51
CA THR A 73 -22.40 -0.11 7.42
C THR A 73 -22.42 -1.13 6.28
N GLN A 74 -22.55 -0.62 5.06
CA GLN A 74 -22.41 -1.36 3.81
C GLN A 74 -21.03 -1.09 3.24
N ILE A 75 -20.20 -2.10 3.15
CA ILE A 75 -18.83 -2.04 2.63
C ILE A 75 -18.80 -2.62 1.23
N LEU A 76 -18.33 -1.84 0.24
CA LEU A 76 -17.89 -2.35 -1.05
C LEU A 76 -16.36 -2.48 -1.02
N HIS A 77 -15.85 -3.69 -1.09
CA HIS A 77 -14.42 -3.95 -1.23
C HIS A 77 -14.12 -4.40 -2.66
N GLN A 78 -13.24 -3.68 -3.34
CA GLN A 78 -12.78 -3.99 -4.69
C GLN A 78 -11.28 -4.30 -4.69
N GLY A 79 -10.94 -5.49 -5.15
CA GLY A 79 -9.56 -5.92 -5.41
C GLY A 79 -9.25 -5.95 -6.90
N THR A 80 -8.05 -6.37 -7.27
CA THR A 80 -7.66 -6.57 -8.69
C THR A 80 -8.59 -7.56 -9.39
N THR A 81 -8.89 -8.67 -8.71
CA THR A 81 -9.78 -9.76 -9.18
C THR A 81 -10.82 -10.10 -8.13
N ASP A 82 -11.89 -10.82 -8.53
CA ASP A 82 -12.87 -11.34 -7.57
C ASP A 82 -12.19 -12.22 -6.51
N SER A 83 -11.24 -13.07 -6.91
CA SER A 83 -10.48 -13.92 -5.98
C SER A 83 -9.70 -13.10 -4.94
N ASP A 84 -9.10 -11.98 -5.32
CA ASP A 84 -8.37 -11.13 -4.38
C ASP A 84 -9.33 -10.40 -3.43
N ALA A 85 -10.45 -9.91 -3.95
CA ALA A 85 -11.50 -9.33 -3.12
C ALA A 85 -12.10 -10.34 -2.11
N TYR A 86 -12.26 -11.59 -2.51
CA TYR A 86 -12.77 -12.66 -1.63
C TYR A 86 -11.81 -13.02 -0.50
N LYS A 87 -10.49 -12.86 -0.69
CA LYS A 87 -9.51 -13.05 0.40
C LYS A 87 -9.76 -12.05 1.53
N CYS A 88 -9.93 -10.77 1.19
CA CYS A 88 -10.25 -9.74 2.20
C CYS A 88 -11.61 -10.01 2.86
N SER A 89 -12.62 -10.37 2.09
CA SER A 89 -13.92 -10.74 2.64
C SER A 89 -13.84 -11.90 3.64
N SER A 90 -13.08 -12.95 3.30
CA SER A 90 -12.84 -14.10 4.16
C SER A 90 -12.04 -13.72 5.41
N GLY A 91 -10.99 -12.89 5.26
CA GLY A 91 -10.19 -12.40 6.38
C GLY A 91 -11.04 -11.57 7.36
N THR A 92 -11.87 -10.66 6.83
CA THR A 92 -12.81 -9.89 7.67
C THR A 92 -13.77 -10.80 8.46
N ARG A 93 -14.33 -11.84 7.81
CA ARG A 93 -15.20 -12.82 8.47
C ARG A 93 -14.48 -13.60 9.57
N ASP A 94 -13.24 -13.99 9.33
CA ASP A 94 -12.41 -14.69 10.31
C ASP A 94 -12.14 -13.82 11.54
N VAL A 95 -11.82 -12.53 11.35
CA VAL A 95 -11.67 -11.58 12.46
C VAL A 95 -12.98 -11.47 13.25
N LEU A 96 -14.13 -11.28 12.58
CA LEU A 96 -15.43 -11.20 13.27
C LEU A 96 -15.77 -12.47 14.06
N ALA A 97 -15.38 -13.63 13.57
CA ALA A 97 -15.66 -14.92 14.21
C ALA A 97 -14.78 -15.16 15.45
N ARG A 98 -13.56 -14.66 15.48
CA ARG A 98 -12.55 -15.01 16.50
C ARG A 98 -12.11 -13.86 17.40
N HIS A 99 -12.35 -12.60 17.01
CA HIS A 99 -11.91 -11.45 17.78
C HIS A 99 -12.61 -11.40 19.16
N PRO A 100 -11.88 -11.18 20.28
CA PRO A 100 -12.43 -11.24 21.64
C PRO A 100 -13.68 -10.37 21.87
N LEU A 101 -13.76 -9.20 21.23
CA LEU A 101 -14.92 -8.30 21.32
C LEU A 101 -16.09 -8.71 20.41
N CYS A 102 -15.84 -9.52 19.39
CA CYS A 102 -16.85 -9.89 18.39
C CYS A 102 -17.53 -11.23 18.72
N ILE A 103 -16.79 -12.16 19.31
CA ILE A 103 -17.26 -13.56 19.51
C ILE A 103 -18.58 -13.65 20.27
N ASN A 104 -18.80 -12.79 21.24
CA ASN A 104 -20.01 -12.74 22.05
C ASN A 104 -20.97 -11.60 21.68
N ASN A 105 -20.71 -10.90 20.57
CA ASN A 105 -21.56 -9.79 20.10
C ASN A 105 -22.52 -10.30 19.01
N PRO A 106 -23.82 -10.51 19.30
CA PRO A 106 -24.75 -11.04 18.33
C PRO A 106 -24.92 -10.15 17.09
N ASN A 107 -24.71 -8.83 17.20
CA ASN A 107 -24.92 -7.90 16.10
C ASN A 107 -23.91 -8.07 14.96
N VAL A 108 -22.71 -8.59 15.25
CA VAL A 108 -21.65 -8.77 14.24
C VAL A 108 -21.52 -10.19 13.73
N GLN A 109 -22.32 -11.11 14.27
CA GLN A 109 -22.33 -12.49 13.79
C GLN A 109 -22.94 -12.57 12.40
N ILE A 110 -22.33 -13.40 11.54
CA ILE A 110 -22.81 -13.63 10.19
C ILE A 110 -24.22 -14.24 10.23
N LYS A 111 -25.16 -13.60 9.55
CA LYS A 111 -26.56 -14.06 9.46
C LYS A 111 -26.77 -14.96 8.24
N LYS A 112 -26.22 -14.54 7.08
CA LYS A 112 -26.36 -15.24 5.80
C LYS A 112 -25.32 -14.73 4.79
N GLY A 113 -25.15 -15.45 3.71
CA GLY A 113 -24.38 -15.08 2.54
C GLY A 113 -23.08 -15.84 2.38
N GLU A 114 -22.48 -15.68 1.21
CA GLU A 114 -21.21 -16.29 0.79
C GLU A 114 -20.08 -15.27 0.82
N THR A 115 -18.87 -15.68 0.45
CA THR A 115 -17.69 -14.81 0.50
C THR A 115 -17.82 -13.55 -0.35
N GLU A 116 -18.54 -13.62 -1.47
CA GLU A 116 -18.80 -12.46 -2.32
C GLU A 116 -19.67 -11.41 -1.61
N ARG A 117 -20.77 -11.87 -0.98
CA ARG A 117 -21.73 -10.98 -0.31
C ARG A 117 -22.35 -11.65 0.91
N TRP A 118 -22.26 -10.97 2.04
CA TRP A 118 -22.79 -11.48 3.30
C TRP A 118 -23.37 -10.38 4.20
N PHE A 119 -24.10 -10.80 5.22
CA PHE A 119 -24.87 -9.95 6.13
C PHE A 119 -24.58 -10.36 7.57
N VAL A 120 -24.39 -9.36 8.44
CA VAL A 120 -24.39 -9.60 9.89
C VAL A 120 -25.81 -9.46 10.46
N LYS A 121 -26.04 -10.01 11.66
CA LYS A 121 -27.35 -9.94 12.32
C LYS A 121 -27.77 -8.51 12.68
N GLY A 122 -26.82 -7.63 12.95
CA GLY A 122 -27.07 -6.23 13.33
C GLY A 122 -27.43 -5.29 12.17
N THR A 123 -27.36 -5.75 10.91
CA THR A 123 -27.80 -4.92 9.79
C THR A 123 -29.31 -5.04 9.58
N LYS A 124 -29.96 -3.91 9.29
CA LYS A 124 -31.34 -3.84 8.82
C LYS A 124 -31.45 -4.03 7.31
N ASP A 125 -30.34 -3.86 6.59
CA ASP A 125 -30.31 -4.08 5.16
C ASP A 125 -30.55 -5.54 4.80
N VAL A 126 -31.41 -5.74 3.81
CA VAL A 126 -31.75 -7.09 3.28
C VAL A 126 -31.33 -7.28 1.84
N ARG A 127 -30.82 -6.22 1.19
CA ARG A 127 -30.59 -6.19 -0.26
C ARG A 127 -29.11 -6.13 -0.64
N TYR A 128 -28.32 -5.23 -0.03
CA TYR A 128 -26.96 -4.92 -0.51
C TYR A 128 -25.87 -5.69 0.25
N GLY A 129 -26.11 -6.03 1.52
CA GLY A 129 -25.15 -6.75 2.36
C GLY A 129 -24.33 -5.84 3.27
N THR A 130 -23.79 -6.42 4.34
CA THR A 130 -22.80 -5.75 5.19
C THR A 130 -21.49 -5.59 4.43
N MET A 131 -21.12 -6.61 3.65
CA MET A 131 -19.96 -6.55 2.77
C MET A 131 -20.30 -7.14 1.40
N LEU A 132 -19.86 -6.45 0.36
CA LEU A 132 -19.80 -6.92 -1.02
C LEU A 132 -18.34 -6.85 -1.47
N ALA A 133 -17.77 -7.99 -1.88
CA ALA A 133 -16.41 -8.11 -2.39
C ALA A 133 -16.43 -8.44 -3.89
N LYS A 134 -15.75 -7.63 -4.70
CA LYS A 134 -15.71 -7.78 -6.17
C LYS A 134 -14.36 -7.37 -6.72
N GLY A 135 -13.95 -7.97 -7.84
CA GLY A 135 -12.87 -7.44 -8.65
C GLY A 135 -13.24 -6.10 -9.29
N ILE A 136 -12.25 -5.24 -9.51
CA ILE A 136 -12.48 -3.90 -10.06
C ILE A 136 -13.11 -3.92 -11.46
N LEU A 137 -12.88 -4.97 -12.24
CA LEU A 137 -13.47 -5.14 -13.57
C LEU A 137 -14.85 -5.80 -13.54
N SER A 138 -15.28 -6.32 -12.40
CA SER A 138 -16.60 -6.92 -12.21
C SER A 138 -17.65 -5.84 -11.99
N GLY A 139 -18.86 -6.06 -12.51
CA GLY A 139 -19.96 -5.10 -12.39
C GLY A 139 -20.45 -4.95 -10.95
N VAL A 140 -20.60 -3.71 -10.50
CA VAL A 140 -21.12 -3.34 -9.18
C VAL A 140 -22.38 -2.49 -9.24
N THR A 141 -22.90 -2.30 -10.45
CA THR A 141 -24.11 -1.51 -10.74
C THR A 141 -25.31 -1.99 -9.92
N GLY A 142 -26.12 -1.08 -9.41
CA GLY A 142 -27.31 -1.40 -8.62
C GLY A 142 -27.05 -1.65 -7.14
N HIS A 143 -25.81 -1.59 -6.66
CA HIS A 143 -25.46 -1.65 -5.24
C HIS A 143 -25.49 -0.26 -4.57
N ARG A 144 -25.34 -0.23 -3.25
CA ARG A 144 -25.16 0.98 -2.45
C ARG A 144 -24.09 0.70 -1.40
N ALA A 145 -23.26 1.70 -1.12
CA ALA A 145 -22.19 1.56 -0.12
C ALA A 145 -22.01 2.84 0.70
N HIS A 146 -21.82 2.64 2.01
CA HIS A 146 -21.39 3.66 2.95
C HIS A 146 -19.87 3.84 2.94
N PHE A 147 -19.16 2.77 2.61
CA PHE A 147 -17.72 2.71 2.59
C PHE A 147 -17.24 1.90 1.38
N ILE A 148 -16.39 2.51 0.57
CA ILE A 148 -15.81 1.91 -0.64
C ILE A 148 -14.30 1.78 -0.43
N GLN A 149 -13.78 0.58 -0.65
CA GLN A 149 -12.36 0.27 -0.58
C GLN A 149 -11.85 -0.21 -1.92
N ASN A 150 -10.71 0.30 -2.34
CA ASN A 150 -9.97 -0.11 -3.53
C ASN A 150 -8.61 -0.63 -3.07
N ASP A 151 -8.41 -1.95 -3.08
CA ASP A 151 -7.20 -2.62 -2.63
C ASP A 151 -6.41 -3.17 -3.82
N ASP A 152 -5.21 -2.64 -4.04
CA ASP A 152 -4.29 -3.00 -5.13
C ASP A 152 -5.00 -3.12 -6.50
N VAL A 153 -5.92 -2.17 -6.82
CA VAL A 153 -6.68 -2.17 -8.07
C VAL A 153 -5.83 -1.82 -9.29
N GLU A 154 -4.69 -1.16 -9.08
CA GLU A 154 -3.67 -0.93 -10.09
C GLU A 154 -2.62 -2.04 -10.04
N THR A 155 -2.57 -2.84 -11.09
CA THR A 155 -1.60 -3.94 -11.25
C THR A 155 -1.24 -4.08 -12.72
N PRO A 156 -0.19 -4.84 -13.10
CA PRO A 156 0.08 -5.11 -14.51
C PRO A 156 -1.11 -5.70 -15.29
N LYS A 157 -2.04 -6.38 -14.61
CA LYS A 157 -3.26 -6.90 -15.24
C LYS A 157 -4.28 -5.81 -15.60
N THR A 158 -4.33 -4.74 -14.82
CA THR A 158 -5.31 -3.66 -14.99
C THR A 158 -4.73 -2.43 -15.67
N THR A 159 -3.40 -2.36 -15.87
CA THR A 159 -2.71 -1.22 -16.48
C THR A 159 -1.69 -1.61 -17.55
N GLY A 160 -1.54 -2.90 -17.87
CA GLY A 160 -0.51 -3.40 -18.78
C GLY A 160 -0.70 -3.03 -20.25
N THR A 161 -1.93 -2.70 -20.68
CA THR A 161 -2.22 -2.24 -22.04
C THR A 161 -2.91 -0.87 -22.02
N PRO A 162 -2.85 -0.09 -23.13
CA PRO A 162 -3.59 1.17 -23.24
C PRO A 162 -5.08 1.02 -22.93
N GLU A 163 -5.72 0.01 -23.47
CA GLU A 163 -7.16 -0.28 -23.29
C GLU A 163 -7.49 -0.60 -21.82
N ALA A 164 -6.59 -1.33 -21.14
CA ALA A 164 -6.75 -1.62 -19.71
C ALA A 164 -6.65 -0.35 -18.88
N ARG A 165 -5.71 0.56 -19.21
CA ARG A 165 -5.56 1.87 -18.55
C ARG A 165 -6.76 2.79 -18.75
N GLU A 166 -7.42 2.77 -19.89
CA GLU A 166 -8.67 3.52 -20.14
C GLU A 166 -9.86 2.90 -19.41
N LYS A 167 -9.92 1.58 -19.33
CA LYS A 167 -11.03 0.85 -18.70
C LYS A 167 -11.03 1.02 -17.17
N LEU A 168 -9.88 1.07 -16.53
CA LEU A 168 -9.79 1.18 -15.08
C LEU A 168 -10.44 2.46 -14.53
N PRO A 169 -10.14 3.68 -15.02
CA PRO A 169 -10.82 4.91 -14.59
C PRO A 169 -12.33 4.88 -14.83
N SER A 170 -12.77 4.30 -15.94
CA SER A 170 -14.21 4.13 -16.23
C SER A 170 -14.90 3.30 -15.15
N ARG A 171 -14.31 2.16 -14.76
CA ARG A 171 -14.83 1.32 -13.68
C ARG A 171 -14.83 2.02 -12.31
N LEU A 172 -13.79 2.79 -12.04
CA LEU A 172 -13.69 3.58 -10.81
C LEU A 172 -14.74 4.69 -10.74
N SER A 173 -15.13 5.27 -11.87
CA SER A 173 -16.19 6.29 -11.94
C SER A 173 -17.57 5.73 -11.57
N GLU A 174 -17.86 4.46 -11.86
CA GLU A 174 -19.11 3.79 -11.48
C GLU A 174 -19.34 3.84 -9.96
N GLN A 175 -18.28 3.85 -9.15
CA GLN A 175 -18.36 3.95 -7.69
C GLN A 175 -19.07 5.23 -7.21
N THR A 176 -19.05 6.30 -8.00
CA THR A 176 -19.72 7.55 -7.66
C THR A 176 -21.23 7.38 -7.60
N HIS A 177 -21.78 6.50 -8.43
CA HIS A 177 -23.22 6.21 -8.49
C HIS A 177 -23.68 5.21 -7.40
N ILE A 178 -22.73 4.48 -6.81
CA ILE A 178 -22.98 3.49 -5.75
C ILE A 178 -22.85 4.13 -4.38
N ALA A 179 -21.96 5.11 -4.26
CA ALA A 179 -21.71 5.83 -3.03
C ALA A 179 -22.99 6.55 -2.56
N ILE A 180 -23.42 6.30 -1.34
CA ILE A 180 -24.49 7.09 -0.72
C ILE A 180 -23.96 8.47 -0.28
N PRO A 181 -24.82 9.45 -0.04
CA PRO A 181 -24.37 10.75 0.49
C PRO A 181 -23.53 10.57 1.77
N GLY A 182 -22.34 11.17 1.79
CA GLY A 182 -21.40 11.05 2.90
C GLY A 182 -20.60 9.75 2.94
N ALA A 183 -20.67 8.91 1.91
CA ALA A 183 -19.84 7.70 1.79
C ALA A 183 -18.36 8.05 1.79
N LYS A 184 -17.57 7.15 2.35
CA LYS A 184 -16.11 7.26 2.43
C LYS A 184 -15.45 6.41 1.36
N LYS A 185 -14.30 6.85 0.86
CA LYS A 185 -13.48 6.08 -0.08
C LYS A 185 -12.07 5.90 0.45
N LEU A 186 -11.60 4.67 0.51
CA LEU A 186 -10.22 4.31 0.86
C LEU A 186 -9.54 3.68 -0.34
N TRP A 187 -8.39 4.18 -0.66
CA TRP A 187 -7.49 3.63 -1.65
C TRP A 187 -6.28 3.04 -0.95
N VAL A 188 -5.98 1.79 -1.26
CA VAL A 188 -4.81 1.09 -0.72
C VAL A 188 -4.07 0.48 -1.89
N GLY A 189 -2.76 0.63 -1.93
CA GLY A 189 -1.98 0.01 -3.01
C GLY A 189 -0.54 0.48 -3.09
N THR A 190 0.09 0.02 -4.17
CA THR A 190 1.44 0.40 -4.58
C THR A 190 1.40 0.90 -6.02
N PRO A 191 2.16 1.94 -6.41
CA PRO A 191 2.18 2.41 -7.79
C PRO A 191 2.88 1.38 -8.67
N HIS A 192 2.36 1.12 -9.86
CA HIS A 192 2.99 0.22 -10.83
C HIS A 192 3.56 0.95 -12.04
N THR A 193 3.01 2.12 -12.34
CA THR A 193 3.39 2.93 -13.50
C THR A 193 3.63 4.38 -13.07
N TYR A 194 4.39 5.14 -13.87
CA TYR A 194 4.64 6.55 -13.59
C TYR A 194 3.37 7.42 -13.66
N ASP A 195 2.41 7.00 -14.48
CA ASP A 195 1.07 7.59 -14.62
C ASP A 195 0.02 6.88 -13.75
N SER A 196 0.45 6.40 -12.58
CA SER A 196 -0.38 5.69 -11.62
C SER A 196 -1.66 6.46 -11.26
N ILE A 197 -2.78 5.76 -11.14
CA ILE A 197 -4.05 6.34 -10.65
C ILE A 197 -3.88 7.00 -9.28
N TYR A 198 -2.96 6.51 -8.45
CA TYR A 198 -2.68 7.08 -7.13
C TYR A 198 -2.12 8.50 -7.21
N GLU A 199 -1.39 8.84 -8.27
CA GLU A 199 -0.91 10.21 -8.50
C GLU A 199 -2.08 11.18 -8.80
N GLY A 200 -3.09 10.70 -9.50
CA GLY A 200 -4.35 11.43 -9.68
C GLY A 200 -5.11 11.63 -8.37
N ILE A 201 -5.18 10.58 -7.56
CA ILE A 201 -5.86 10.60 -6.26
C ILE A 201 -5.18 11.58 -5.29
N LYS A 202 -3.85 11.61 -5.21
CA LYS A 202 -3.08 12.55 -4.40
C LYS A 202 -3.43 14.02 -4.68
N LYS A 203 -3.84 14.34 -5.90
CA LYS A 203 -4.18 15.71 -6.33
C LYS A 203 -5.60 16.14 -5.95
N LEU A 204 -6.46 15.24 -5.48
CA LEU A 204 -7.82 15.58 -5.06
C LEU A 204 -7.78 16.42 -3.77
N SER A 205 -8.52 17.55 -3.75
CA SER A 205 -8.49 18.53 -2.66
C SER A 205 -8.92 18.02 -1.28
N ARG A 206 -9.61 16.87 -1.22
CA ARG A 206 -10.15 16.28 0.02
C ARG A 206 -9.46 15.00 0.43
N VAL A 207 -8.37 14.64 -0.22
CA VAL A 207 -7.64 13.41 0.09
C VAL A 207 -6.73 13.60 1.29
N ARG A 208 -6.82 12.67 2.23
CA ARG A 208 -5.81 12.46 3.27
C ARG A 208 -4.92 11.30 2.82
N SER A 209 -3.62 11.47 2.87
CA SER A 209 -2.68 10.43 2.44
C SER A 209 -1.72 10.05 3.54
N LEU A 210 -1.53 8.74 3.73
CA LEU A 210 -0.42 8.18 4.49
C LEU A 210 0.40 7.30 3.54
N ILE A 211 1.62 7.74 3.26
CA ILE A 211 2.54 7.06 2.35
C ILE A 211 3.80 6.76 3.13
N LEU A 212 4.03 5.49 3.41
CA LEU A 212 5.23 5.01 4.09
C LEU A 212 6.10 4.28 3.09
N LYS A 213 7.39 4.57 3.11
CA LYS A 213 8.39 3.93 2.25
C LYS A 213 9.09 2.82 3.02
N MET A 214 9.72 1.89 2.31
CA MET A 214 10.60 0.89 2.94
C MET A 214 11.75 1.58 3.68
N PHE A 215 12.33 2.60 3.05
CA PHE A 215 13.38 3.42 3.62
C PHE A 215 12.94 4.88 3.55
N GLU A 216 12.91 5.56 4.68
CA GLU A 216 12.45 6.95 4.73
C GLU A 216 13.40 7.86 3.94
N HIS A 217 14.71 7.66 4.11
CA HIS A 217 15.73 8.42 3.42
C HIS A 217 16.49 7.55 2.44
N GLU A 218 16.75 8.12 1.27
CA GLU A 218 17.47 7.48 0.17
C GLU A 218 18.38 8.46 -0.57
N LYS A 219 19.51 7.96 -1.05
CA LYS A 219 20.39 8.68 -1.99
C LYS A 219 20.92 7.70 -3.02
N ARG A 220 20.67 8.00 -4.29
CA ARG A 220 21.16 7.25 -5.44
C ARG A 220 22.31 7.98 -6.09
N ILE A 221 23.38 7.25 -6.42
CA ILE A 221 24.52 7.71 -7.20
C ILE A 221 24.67 6.81 -8.42
N GLU A 222 24.63 7.43 -9.60
CA GLU A 222 24.97 6.80 -10.87
C GLU A 222 26.43 7.07 -11.17
N ASP A 223 27.13 6.09 -11.74
CA ASP A 223 28.56 6.17 -12.08
C ASP A 223 29.47 6.57 -10.89
N GLY A 224 29.24 5.92 -9.74
CA GLY A 224 30.05 6.11 -8.54
C GLY A 224 31.52 5.77 -8.76
N LYS A 225 32.42 6.72 -8.44
CA LYS A 225 33.87 6.59 -8.65
C LYS A 225 34.58 6.15 -7.37
N ILE A 226 35.71 5.44 -7.56
CA ILE A 226 36.62 5.15 -6.43
C ILE A 226 37.04 6.43 -5.74
N ASN A 227 37.07 6.42 -4.40
CA ASN A 227 37.35 7.56 -3.51
C ASN A 227 36.34 8.72 -3.65
N GLN A 228 35.19 8.52 -4.32
CA GLN A 228 34.13 9.52 -4.37
C GLN A 228 33.56 9.73 -2.96
N LYS A 229 33.50 10.98 -2.55
CA LYS A 229 32.87 11.42 -1.30
C LYS A 229 31.41 11.77 -1.55
N VAL A 230 30.53 11.18 -0.74
CA VAL A 230 29.08 11.43 -0.78
C VAL A 230 28.67 11.93 0.60
N MET A 231 27.99 13.07 0.64
CA MET A 231 27.42 13.58 1.89
C MET A 231 25.96 13.17 2.00
N LEU A 232 25.59 12.60 3.13
CA LEU A 232 24.24 12.17 3.46
C LEU A 232 23.76 12.90 4.72
N ASP A 233 22.50 13.25 4.76
CA ASP A 233 21.81 13.83 5.93
C ASP A 233 21.19 12.75 6.85
N PHE A 234 21.43 11.49 6.53
CA PHE A 234 21.00 10.32 7.29
C PHE A 234 22.12 9.28 7.40
N GLU A 235 22.01 8.38 8.36
CA GLU A 235 22.92 7.24 8.52
C GLU A 235 22.63 6.19 7.45
N PRO A 236 23.60 5.80 6.61
CA PRO A 236 23.44 4.76 5.62
C PRO A 236 23.50 3.37 6.28
N ILE A 237 22.35 2.83 6.62
CA ILE A 237 22.25 1.49 7.21
C ILE A 237 22.29 0.41 6.13
N HIS A 238 21.62 0.65 4.99
CA HIS A 238 21.61 -0.26 3.87
C HIS A 238 22.27 0.38 2.65
N VAL A 239 23.26 -0.29 2.06
CA VAL A 239 23.97 0.17 0.87
C VAL A 239 23.99 -0.94 -0.16
N PHE A 240 23.42 -0.68 -1.34
CA PHE A 240 23.32 -1.65 -2.42
C PHE A 240 23.93 -1.11 -3.70
N THR A 241 24.55 -2.00 -4.48
CA THR A 241 25.02 -1.69 -5.83
C THR A 241 24.24 -2.46 -6.87
N GLY A 242 23.96 -1.84 -8.00
CA GLY A 242 23.24 -2.49 -9.10
C GLY A 242 21.80 -2.89 -8.76
N ILE A 243 21.22 -3.66 -9.67
CA ILE A 243 19.87 -4.24 -9.58
C ILE A 243 19.84 -5.61 -10.25
N GLY A 244 18.96 -6.52 -9.80
CA GLY A 244 18.89 -7.88 -10.34
C GLY A 244 20.10 -8.73 -9.98
N LYS A 245 20.39 -9.76 -10.77
CA LYS A 245 21.48 -10.74 -10.51
C LYS A 245 22.88 -10.13 -10.31
N GLY A 246 23.09 -8.87 -10.67
CA GLY A 246 24.35 -8.18 -10.45
C GLY A 246 24.36 -7.27 -9.21
N SER A 247 23.28 -7.24 -8.46
CA SER A 247 23.21 -6.45 -7.24
C SER A 247 24.09 -7.02 -6.13
N LYS A 248 24.67 -6.14 -5.32
CA LYS A 248 25.46 -6.51 -4.14
C LYS A 248 25.08 -5.63 -2.97
N TYR A 249 25.02 -6.22 -1.80
CA TYR A 249 25.00 -5.49 -0.54
C TYR A 249 26.43 -5.11 -0.16
N LEU A 250 26.67 -3.83 0.09
CA LEU A 250 27.97 -3.34 0.52
C LEU A 250 28.03 -3.28 2.03
N LEU A 251 29.05 -3.93 2.60
CA LEU A 251 29.36 -3.81 4.01
C LEU A 251 30.26 -2.59 4.26
N LYS A 252 30.05 -1.92 5.38
CA LYS A 252 30.96 -0.90 5.87
C LYS A 252 32.39 -1.46 5.99
N ASP A 253 33.39 -0.64 5.67
CA ASP A 253 34.82 -0.94 5.65
C ASP A 253 35.28 -1.98 4.60
N LYS A 254 34.36 -2.67 3.91
CA LYS A 254 34.67 -3.57 2.79
C LYS A 254 34.33 -2.96 1.42
N GLY A 255 33.24 -2.22 1.32
CA GLY A 255 32.80 -1.57 0.08
C GLY A 255 32.77 -0.05 0.19
N TYR A 256 32.71 0.48 1.38
CA TYR A 256 32.75 1.92 1.64
C TYR A 256 33.23 2.22 3.07
N ILE A 257 33.75 3.44 3.25
CA ILE A 257 34.07 4.01 4.58
C ILE A 257 32.97 5.03 4.89
N CYS A 258 32.46 5.01 6.10
CA CYS A 258 31.42 5.94 6.54
C CYS A 258 31.82 6.61 7.85
N ASN A 259 31.88 7.93 7.85
CA ASN A 259 32.26 8.75 9.00
C ASN A 259 31.13 9.74 9.33
N LYS A 260 30.75 9.82 10.60
CA LYS A 260 29.82 10.85 11.07
C LYS A 260 30.55 12.19 11.16
N LYS A 261 29.98 13.21 10.54
CA LYS A 261 30.48 14.59 10.55
C LYS A 261 29.38 15.54 11.02
N ASN A 262 29.36 15.85 12.30
CA ASN A 262 28.31 16.67 12.94
C ASN A 262 26.91 16.08 12.67
N LYS A 263 26.10 16.75 11.86
CA LYS A 263 24.73 16.34 11.51
C LYS A 263 24.66 15.50 10.23
N HIS A 264 25.77 15.29 9.54
CA HIS A 264 25.85 14.59 8.26
C HIS A 264 26.74 13.35 8.36
N TRP A 265 26.63 12.50 7.35
CA TRP A 265 27.46 11.31 7.18
C TRP A 265 28.26 11.46 5.89
N GLU A 266 29.57 11.37 5.96
CA GLU A 266 30.45 11.31 4.79
C GLU A 266 30.73 9.85 4.46
N VAL A 267 30.34 9.45 3.25
CA VAL A 267 30.61 8.13 2.72
C VAL A 267 31.68 8.24 1.63
N ILE A 268 32.67 7.34 1.65
CA ILE A 268 33.74 7.25 0.66
C ILE A 268 33.67 5.86 0.02
N LEU A 269 33.42 5.81 -1.30
CA LEU A 269 33.37 4.56 -2.05
C LEU A 269 34.80 4.00 -2.21
N LEU A 270 34.97 2.71 -1.93
CA LEU A 270 36.25 2.01 -2.08
C LEU A 270 36.46 1.43 -3.46
N GLU A 271 35.37 1.24 -4.22
CA GLU A 271 35.38 0.69 -5.58
C GLU A 271 34.53 1.55 -6.53
N LYS A 272 34.69 1.33 -7.84
CA LYS A 272 33.84 1.92 -8.86
C LYS A 272 32.56 1.10 -8.98
N HIS A 273 31.41 1.77 -9.03
CA HIS A 273 30.11 1.16 -9.23
C HIS A 273 29.27 1.95 -10.23
N ASN A 274 28.56 1.28 -11.13
CA ASN A 274 27.64 1.94 -12.07
C ASN A 274 26.43 2.53 -11.35
N LEU A 275 26.05 1.93 -10.22
CA LEU A 275 24.91 2.34 -9.41
C LEU A 275 25.17 2.02 -7.94
N VAL A 276 24.97 2.99 -7.06
CA VAL A 276 24.97 2.81 -5.61
C VAL A 276 23.76 3.50 -5.01
N ASP A 277 23.00 2.79 -4.22
CA ASP A 277 21.89 3.31 -3.43
C ASP A 277 22.23 3.22 -1.94
N PHE A 278 22.09 4.35 -1.27
CA PHE A 278 22.20 4.48 0.19
C PHE A 278 20.81 4.65 0.78
N TYR A 279 20.51 3.88 1.82
CA TYR A 279 19.22 3.92 2.50
C TYR A 279 19.39 4.00 4.01
N SER A 280 18.45 4.70 4.67
CA SER A 280 18.27 4.65 6.13
C SER A 280 17.83 3.24 6.57
N GLU A 281 17.51 3.08 7.85
CA GLU A 281 16.92 1.86 8.37
C GLU A 281 15.58 1.56 7.69
N SER A 282 15.24 0.28 7.55
CA SER A 282 13.97 -0.16 6.97
C SER A 282 12.79 0.14 7.91
N LEU A 283 11.60 0.31 7.35
CA LEU A 283 10.37 0.60 8.09
C LEU A 283 10.01 -0.51 9.11
N TRP A 284 10.50 -1.72 8.89
CA TRP A 284 10.31 -2.87 9.77
C TRP A 284 11.60 -3.69 9.88
N PRO A 285 12.60 -3.22 10.70
CA PRO A 285 13.94 -3.82 10.72
C PRO A 285 13.97 -5.30 11.10
N GLU A 286 13.10 -5.72 12.01
CA GLU A 286 13.08 -7.10 12.50
C GLU A 286 12.63 -8.09 11.40
N ARG A 287 11.93 -7.62 10.39
CA ARG A 287 11.44 -8.45 9.28
C ARG A 287 12.23 -8.23 8.00
N PHE A 288 12.66 -7.01 7.75
CA PHE A 288 13.36 -6.63 6.53
C PHE A 288 14.81 -6.29 6.84
N THR A 289 15.57 -7.33 7.20
CA THR A 289 17.00 -7.24 7.45
C THR A 289 17.78 -6.91 6.17
N ALA A 290 19.07 -6.60 6.31
CA ALA A 290 19.93 -6.30 5.17
C ALA A 290 20.00 -7.48 4.18
N GLU A 291 20.09 -8.71 4.68
CA GLU A 291 20.13 -9.94 3.87
C GLU A 291 18.81 -10.14 3.11
N GLU A 292 17.66 -9.98 3.79
CA GLU A 292 16.34 -10.10 3.16
C GLU A 292 16.18 -9.06 2.06
N MET A 293 16.58 -7.81 2.32
CA MET A 293 16.49 -6.74 1.33
C MET A 293 17.48 -6.92 0.17
N ALA A 294 18.66 -7.49 0.42
CA ALA A 294 19.60 -7.84 -0.62
C ALA A 294 19.02 -8.91 -1.57
N GLY A 295 18.41 -9.97 -1.01
CA GLY A 295 17.75 -11.01 -1.81
C GLY A 295 16.62 -10.44 -2.66
N ARG A 296 15.75 -9.60 -2.09
CA ARG A 296 14.66 -8.94 -2.84
C ARG A 296 15.17 -8.05 -3.95
N ARG A 297 16.27 -7.33 -3.72
CA ARG A 297 16.86 -6.48 -4.74
C ARG A 297 17.46 -7.29 -5.89
N GLU A 298 18.05 -8.44 -5.59
CA GLU A 298 18.55 -9.38 -6.60
C GLU A 298 17.42 -9.96 -7.47
N GLU A 299 16.23 -10.19 -6.90
CA GLU A 299 15.06 -10.68 -7.61
C GLU A 299 14.37 -9.62 -8.48
N CYS A 300 14.51 -8.32 -8.15
CA CYS A 300 13.96 -7.23 -8.96
C CYS A 300 14.60 -7.17 -10.34
N ARG A 301 13.79 -6.97 -11.37
CA ARG A 301 14.25 -6.88 -12.77
C ARG A 301 14.73 -5.47 -13.12
N THR A 302 14.10 -4.45 -12.56
CA THR A 302 14.35 -3.04 -12.88
C THR A 302 14.34 -2.17 -11.64
N LEU A 303 15.00 -1.01 -11.72
CA LEU A 303 14.92 0.01 -10.66
C LEU A 303 13.50 0.52 -10.44
N ASN A 304 12.72 0.63 -11.52
CA ASN A 304 11.33 1.05 -11.40
C ASN A 304 10.49 0.05 -10.60
N GLU A 305 10.73 -1.26 -10.77
CA GLU A 305 10.08 -2.28 -9.97
C GLU A 305 10.46 -2.14 -8.49
N TRP A 306 11.74 -1.95 -8.18
CA TRP A 306 12.21 -1.69 -6.83
C TRP A 306 11.58 -0.43 -6.23
N ASP A 307 11.71 0.70 -6.93
CA ASP A 307 11.23 2.00 -6.47
C ASP A 307 9.70 2.00 -6.27
N SER A 308 8.95 1.36 -7.16
CA SER A 308 7.49 1.27 -7.05
C SER A 308 7.03 0.40 -5.88
N GLN A 309 7.64 -0.77 -5.68
CA GLN A 309 7.17 -1.74 -4.68
C GLN A 309 7.68 -1.46 -3.25
N TYR A 310 8.81 -0.75 -3.13
CA TYR A 310 9.44 -0.51 -1.84
C TYR A 310 9.54 0.98 -1.47
N GLN A 311 9.73 1.88 -2.43
CA GLN A 311 9.87 3.32 -2.19
C GLN A 311 8.62 4.13 -2.55
N MET A 312 7.53 3.48 -2.93
CA MET A 312 6.21 4.08 -3.22
C MET A 312 6.23 5.16 -4.30
N HIS A 313 7.18 5.12 -5.20
CA HIS A 313 7.20 5.96 -6.38
C HIS A 313 7.62 5.15 -7.61
N ALA A 314 6.88 5.31 -8.70
CA ALA A 314 7.28 4.84 -10.02
C ALA A 314 7.87 6.05 -10.76
N LYS A 315 9.14 5.97 -11.14
CA LYS A 315 9.77 6.98 -12.00
C LYS A 315 9.44 6.67 -13.46
N PRO A 316 9.40 7.69 -14.34
CA PRO A 316 9.38 7.43 -15.76
C PRO A 316 10.58 6.54 -16.10
N VAL A 317 10.32 5.44 -16.81
CA VAL A 317 11.35 4.46 -17.10
C VAL A 317 12.40 5.13 -18.00
N GLY A 318 13.55 5.50 -17.42
CA GLY A 318 14.73 5.89 -18.20
C GLY A 318 15.26 4.76 -19.08
N ASP A 319 14.78 3.54 -18.86
CA ASP A 319 15.01 2.32 -19.65
C ASP A 319 13.94 2.08 -20.73
N VAL A 320 13.16 3.06 -21.13
CA VAL A 320 12.42 2.96 -22.38
C VAL A 320 13.45 2.85 -23.48
N ARG A 321 13.40 1.79 -24.27
CA ARG A 321 14.29 1.58 -25.44
C ARG A 321 14.35 2.81 -26.38
N LEU A 322 13.42 3.75 -26.21
CA LEU A 322 13.36 5.06 -26.86
C LEU A 322 13.07 6.10 -25.77
N ASN A 323 14.05 6.93 -25.46
CA ASN A 323 13.85 8.13 -24.65
C ASN A 323 13.12 9.17 -25.51
N PRO A 324 11.87 9.56 -25.19
CA PRO A 324 11.12 10.53 -25.97
C PRO A 324 11.86 11.87 -26.13
N ASP A 325 12.62 12.29 -25.11
CA ASP A 325 13.40 13.53 -25.11
C ASP A 325 14.63 13.47 -26.05
N LYS A 326 14.99 12.28 -26.51
CA LYS A 326 16.06 12.05 -27.49
C LYS A 326 15.54 11.74 -28.90
N LEU A 327 14.23 11.74 -29.10
CA LEU A 327 13.64 11.59 -30.42
C LEU A 327 13.81 12.89 -31.19
N ILE A 328 14.61 12.85 -32.25
CA ILE A 328 14.70 13.95 -33.20
C ILE A 328 13.46 13.94 -34.08
N PRO A 329 12.66 15.02 -34.12
CA PRO A 329 11.50 15.08 -35.01
C PRO A 329 11.96 14.87 -36.46
N TYR A 330 11.39 13.84 -37.08
CA TYR A 330 11.62 13.61 -38.51
C TYR A 330 10.70 14.53 -39.29
N ALA A 331 11.26 15.53 -39.99
CA ALA A 331 10.51 16.31 -40.96
C ALA A 331 10.33 15.46 -42.22
N VAL A 332 9.11 15.13 -42.54
CA VAL A 332 8.75 14.57 -43.87
C VAL A 332 8.69 15.78 -44.82
N GLU A 333 9.63 15.86 -45.76
CA GLU A 333 9.55 16.78 -46.91
C GLU A 333 8.44 16.35 -47.89
#